data_0457b480ccc5766b824ed4b42f58e2b4
#
_entry.id   0457b480ccc5766b824ed4b42f58e2b4
#
_cell.length_a   1.000
_cell.length_b   1.000
_cell.length_c   1.000
_cell.angle_alpha   90.00
_cell.angle_beta   90.00
_cell.angle_gamma   90.00
#
_symmetry.space_group_name_H-M   'P 1'
#
loop_
_entity.id
_entity.type
_entity.pdbx_description
1 polymer ?
#
loop_
_entity_poly.entity_id
_entity_poly.type
_entity_poly.pdbx_seq_one_letter_code
_entity_poly.pdbx_strand_id
1 'polypeptide(L)'
;VEYTKKIALDLNVLGMVNIQFIEFQNELYIIEVNPRASRTVPYISKVSGVPIVDLATKCMLGAKLKDLGYGTGVYKEPKLVSVKVPVFSMSKLSKVEVSLGPEMKSTGEVLGVGENLEEALYKGFLAAG
;
A
#
# COMPACT_ATOMS: atom_id res chain seq x y z
N VAL A 1 -0.71 7.59 12.39
CA VAL A 1 0.59 8.22 12.13
C VAL A 1 1.57 7.94 13.25
N GLU A 2 1.25 8.23 14.53
CA GLU A 2 2.16 8.08 15.68
C GLU A 2 2.72 6.65 15.82
N TYR A 3 1.87 5.62 15.79
CA TYR A 3 2.32 4.22 15.85
C TYR A 3 3.29 3.86 14.73
N THR A 4 2.97 4.27 13.49
CA THR A 4 3.85 4.03 12.32
C THR A 4 5.22 4.68 12.52
N LYS A 5 5.24 5.94 13.00
CA LYS A 5 6.48 6.66 13.29
C LYS A 5 7.31 5.96 14.37
N LYS A 6 6.69 5.58 15.47
CA LYS A 6 7.38 4.87 16.56
C LYS A 6 7.99 3.57 16.08
N ILE A 7 7.21 2.71 15.41
CA ILE A 7 7.68 1.43 14.88
C ILE A 7 8.85 1.62 13.91
N ALA A 8 8.72 2.57 12.97
CA ALA A 8 9.76 2.80 11.97
C ALA A 8 11.08 3.30 12.59
N LEU A 9 11.00 4.12 13.65
CA LEU A 9 12.16 4.61 14.37
C LEU A 9 12.80 3.51 15.25
N ASP A 10 12.00 2.76 16.00
CA ASP A 10 12.48 1.69 16.87
C ASP A 10 13.15 0.56 16.08
N LEU A 11 12.66 0.28 14.88
CA LEU A 11 13.24 -0.71 13.96
C LEU A 11 14.38 -0.13 13.10
N ASN A 12 14.74 1.13 13.26
CA ASN A 12 15.74 1.81 12.41
C ASN A 12 15.49 1.63 10.92
N VAL A 13 14.22 1.74 10.48
CA VAL A 13 13.85 1.54 9.08
C VAL A 13 14.50 2.61 8.22
N LEU A 14 15.27 2.16 7.24
CA LEU A 14 15.84 3.00 6.20
C LEU A 14 15.24 2.60 4.85
N GLY A 15 14.53 3.52 4.21
CA GLY A 15 13.88 3.29 2.93
C GLY A 15 12.37 3.12 3.07
N MET A 16 11.84 1.91 2.99
CA MET A 16 10.40 1.63 2.96
C MET A 16 9.97 0.67 4.05
N VAL A 17 8.78 0.90 4.58
CA VAL A 17 8.08 -0.04 5.47
C VAL A 17 6.60 -0.08 5.11
N ASN A 18 6.02 -1.26 5.14
CA ASN A 18 4.58 -1.48 5.07
C ASN A 18 4.11 -2.05 6.40
N ILE A 19 3.12 -1.42 7.01
CA ILE A 19 2.56 -1.84 8.30
C ILE A 19 1.07 -2.06 8.10
N GLN A 20 0.57 -3.18 8.56
CA GLN A 20 -0.86 -3.49 8.55
C GLN A 20 -1.41 -3.43 9.96
N PHE A 21 -2.50 -2.69 10.09
CA PHE A 21 -3.22 -2.51 11.35
C PHE A 21 -4.65 -3.02 11.24
N ILE A 22 -5.19 -3.48 12.37
CA ILE A 22 -6.63 -3.64 12.59
C ILE A 22 -7.05 -2.63 13.65
N GLU A 23 -8.17 -1.96 13.42
CA GLU A 23 -8.89 -1.19 14.42
C GLU A 23 -10.05 -2.04 14.95
N PHE A 24 -10.08 -2.27 16.25
CA PHE A 24 -11.15 -2.98 16.92
C PHE A 24 -11.42 -2.34 18.28
N GLN A 25 -12.66 -1.96 18.55
CA GLN A 25 -13.09 -1.31 19.79
C GLN A 25 -12.26 -0.06 20.15
N ASN A 26 -11.96 0.78 19.18
CA ASN A 26 -11.10 1.97 19.28
C ASN A 26 -9.62 1.69 19.67
N GLU A 27 -9.19 0.44 19.59
CA GLU A 27 -7.79 0.05 19.79
C GLU A 27 -7.17 -0.37 18.46
N LEU A 28 -5.88 -0.06 18.27
CA LEU A 28 -5.11 -0.43 17.09
C LEU A 28 -4.22 -1.63 17.38
N TYR A 29 -4.41 -2.68 16.61
CA TYR A 29 -3.60 -3.89 16.65
C TYR A 29 -2.71 -3.95 15.41
N ILE A 30 -1.45 -4.34 15.59
CA ILE A 30 -0.51 -4.56 14.51
C ILE A 30 -0.62 -6.00 14.05
N ILE A 31 -0.94 -6.22 12.76
CA ILE A 31 -0.95 -7.55 12.16
C ILE A 31 0.47 -7.93 11.76
N GLU A 32 1.12 -7.05 10.99
CA GLU A 32 2.48 -7.31 10.53
C GLU A 32 3.22 -6.01 10.21
N VAL A 33 4.54 -6.08 10.27
CA VAL A 33 5.46 -5.02 9.87
C VAL A 33 6.43 -5.59 8.83
N ASN A 34 6.46 -5.01 7.65
CA ASN A 34 7.31 -5.42 6.54
C ASN A 34 8.28 -4.29 6.17
N PRO A 35 9.53 -4.27 6.71
CA PRO A 35 10.53 -3.24 6.40
C PRO A 35 11.18 -3.51 5.02
N ARG A 36 10.39 -3.47 3.99
CA ARG A 36 10.76 -3.72 2.60
C ARG A 36 9.74 -3.12 1.65
N ALA A 37 10.05 -3.08 0.36
CA ALA A 37 9.07 -2.82 -0.68
C ALA A 37 7.93 -3.86 -0.65
N SER A 38 6.73 -3.42 -1.01
CA SER A 38 5.55 -4.26 -1.16
C SER A 38 4.89 -4.02 -2.52
N ARG A 39 3.95 -4.87 -2.90
CA ARG A 39 3.14 -4.66 -4.13
C ARG A 39 2.32 -3.36 -4.08
N THR A 40 2.08 -2.85 -2.89
CA THR A 40 1.36 -1.58 -2.70
C THR A 40 2.19 -0.35 -3.10
N VAL A 41 3.52 -0.45 -3.14
CA VAL A 41 4.41 0.70 -3.44
C VAL A 41 4.15 1.30 -4.83
N PRO A 42 4.09 0.53 -5.95
CA PRO A 42 3.73 1.09 -7.26
C PRO A 42 2.35 1.76 -7.26
N TYR A 43 1.39 1.18 -6.55
CA TYR A 43 0.05 1.72 -6.35
C TYR A 43 0.10 3.10 -5.68
N ILE A 44 0.72 3.20 -4.51
CA ILE A 44 0.80 4.45 -3.75
C ILE A 44 1.62 5.51 -4.52
N SER A 45 2.70 5.11 -5.19
CA SER A 45 3.48 6.03 -6.03
C SER A 45 2.63 6.64 -7.14
N LYS A 46 1.80 5.84 -7.80
CA LYS A 46 0.92 6.32 -8.87
C LYS A 46 -0.18 7.25 -8.34
N VAL A 47 -0.80 6.87 -7.23
CA VAL A 47 -1.91 7.64 -6.62
C VAL A 47 -1.43 8.97 -6.05
N SER A 48 -0.32 8.97 -5.32
CA SER A 48 0.22 10.17 -4.67
C SER A 48 1.05 11.05 -5.60
N GLY A 49 1.50 10.54 -6.75
CA GLY A 49 2.47 11.20 -7.61
C GLY A 49 3.89 11.28 -7.01
N VAL A 50 4.14 10.54 -5.92
CA VAL A 50 5.44 10.50 -5.24
C VAL A 50 6.26 9.33 -5.74
N PRO A 51 7.48 9.52 -6.25
CA PRO A 51 8.34 8.42 -6.72
C PRO A 51 8.98 7.69 -5.52
N ILE A 52 8.17 6.88 -4.80
CA ILE A 52 8.55 6.29 -3.51
C ILE A 52 9.80 5.42 -3.62
N VAL A 53 9.94 4.62 -4.68
CA VAL A 53 11.10 3.73 -4.86
C VAL A 53 12.39 4.53 -5.06
N ASP A 54 12.33 5.57 -5.90
CA ASP A 54 13.48 6.45 -6.15
C ASP A 54 13.91 7.17 -4.86
N LEU A 55 12.96 7.74 -4.14
CA LEU A 55 13.22 8.41 -2.86
C LEU A 55 13.79 7.46 -1.81
N ALA A 56 13.21 6.28 -1.67
CA ALA A 56 13.71 5.27 -0.74
C ALA A 56 15.14 4.84 -1.07
N THR A 57 15.44 4.62 -2.35
CA THR A 57 16.78 4.28 -2.81
C THR A 57 17.78 5.38 -2.48
N LYS A 58 17.42 6.64 -2.76
CA LYS A 58 18.27 7.79 -2.41
C LYS A 58 18.51 7.90 -0.90
N CYS A 59 17.47 7.64 -0.08
CA CYS A 59 17.62 7.64 1.37
C CYS A 59 18.55 6.51 1.86
N MET A 60 18.45 5.31 1.28
CA MET A 60 19.36 4.21 1.60
C MET A 60 20.82 4.53 1.22
N LEU A 61 21.02 5.39 0.22
CA LEU A 61 22.34 5.90 -0.18
C LEU A 61 22.78 7.14 0.62
N GLY A 62 22.02 7.54 1.65
CA GLY A 62 22.39 8.62 2.57
C GLY A 62 21.74 9.98 2.33
N ALA A 63 20.92 10.13 1.30
CA ALA A 63 20.18 11.38 1.09
C ALA A 63 19.10 11.55 2.17
N LYS A 64 18.78 12.80 2.51
CA LYS A 64 17.68 13.13 3.43
C LYS A 64 16.47 13.60 2.65
N LEU A 65 15.27 13.12 3.01
CA LEU A 65 14.01 13.52 2.34
C LEU A 65 13.83 15.05 2.24
N LYS A 66 14.24 15.78 3.27
CA LYS A 66 14.18 17.25 3.27
C LYS A 66 15.00 17.89 2.13
N ASP A 67 16.15 17.30 1.81
CA ASP A 67 17.04 17.81 0.77
C ASP A 67 16.52 17.45 -0.64
N LEU A 68 15.59 16.50 -0.70
CA LEU A 68 14.87 16.07 -1.91
C LEU A 68 13.52 16.78 -2.09
N GLY A 69 13.22 17.77 -1.25
CA GLY A 69 11.97 18.53 -1.32
C GLY A 69 10.78 17.89 -0.61
N TYR A 70 11.02 16.84 0.20
CA TYR A 70 10.00 16.17 0.99
C TYR A 70 10.23 16.39 2.49
N GLY A 71 9.13 16.58 3.21
CA GLY A 71 9.15 16.76 4.66
C GLY A 71 8.93 15.46 5.44
N THR A 72 8.48 15.62 6.66
CA THR A 72 8.04 14.55 7.56
C THR A 72 6.52 14.54 7.68
N GLY A 73 5.95 13.41 8.07
CA GLY A 73 4.51 13.25 8.27
C GLY A 73 3.80 12.74 7.02
N VAL A 74 2.49 12.96 6.96
CA VAL A 74 1.64 12.54 5.83
C VAL A 74 1.83 13.50 4.67
N TYR A 75 2.04 12.94 3.47
CA TYR A 75 2.08 13.73 2.24
C TYR A 75 0.67 14.19 1.85
N LYS A 76 0.59 15.09 0.87
CA LYS A 76 -0.68 15.67 0.40
C LYS A 76 -1.69 14.60 0.03
N GLU A 77 -2.95 14.81 0.39
CA GLU A 77 -4.04 13.94 -0.04
C GLU A 77 -4.22 14.00 -1.56
N PRO A 78 -4.37 12.84 -2.23
CA PRO A 78 -4.73 12.78 -3.63
C PRO A 78 -6.11 13.42 -3.86
N LYS A 79 -6.30 14.08 -5.01
CA LYS A 79 -7.61 14.66 -5.37
C LYS A 79 -8.64 13.61 -5.80
N LEU A 80 -8.16 12.48 -6.29
CA LEU A 80 -9.00 11.40 -6.79
C LEU A 80 -9.11 10.28 -5.75
N VAL A 81 -10.27 9.64 -5.74
CA VAL A 81 -10.48 8.41 -4.97
C VAL A 81 -9.78 7.25 -5.69
N SER A 82 -9.09 6.44 -4.93
CA SER A 82 -8.36 5.29 -5.46
C SER A 82 -8.68 4.04 -4.69
N VAL A 83 -9.02 2.97 -5.40
CA VAL A 83 -9.38 1.67 -4.85
C VAL A 83 -8.41 0.62 -5.37
N LYS A 84 -7.82 -0.13 -4.45
CA LYS A 84 -7.03 -1.32 -4.75
C LYS A 84 -7.93 -2.55 -4.69
N VAL A 85 -8.08 -3.23 -5.82
CA VAL A 85 -8.90 -4.44 -5.94
C VAL A 85 -8.00 -5.66 -6.12
N PRO A 86 -8.17 -6.73 -5.33
CA PRO A 86 -7.41 -7.96 -5.52
C PRO A 86 -7.86 -8.68 -6.79
N VAL A 87 -6.92 -9.35 -7.45
CA VAL A 87 -7.18 -10.24 -8.58
C VAL A 87 -6.96 -11.69 -8.16
N PHE A 88 -7.86 -12.57 -8.57
CA PHE A 88 -7.80 -14.00 -8.28
C PHE A 88 -7.73 -14.80 -9.59
N SER A 89 -6.72 -15.65 -9.72
CA SER A 89 -6.55 -16.52 -10.90
C SER A 89 -7.13 -17.92 -10.68
N MET A 90 -8.20 -18.04 -9.91
CA MET A 90 -8.81 -19.35 -9.56
C MET A 90 -9.27 -20.12 -10.79
N SER A 91 -9.80 -19.43 -11.81
CA SER A 91 -10.21 -20.03 -13.08
C SER A 91 -9.07 -20.69 -13.85
N LYS A 92 -7.82 -20.27 -13.60
CA LYS A 92 -6.61 -20.83 -14.24
C LYS A 92 -5.96 -21.94 -13.40
N LEU A 93 -6.39 -22.14 -12.17
CA LEU A 93 -5.79 -23.04 -11.19
C LEU A 93 -6.82 -24.13 -10.82
N SER A 94 -6.98 -25.12 -11.68
CA SER A 94 -8.05 -26.15 -11.62
C SER A 94 -8.08 -27.04 -10.36
N LYS A 95 -7.11 -26.92 -9.46
CA LYS A 95 -7.02 -27.72 -8.22
C LYS A 95 -6.98 -26.89 -6.95
N VAL A 96 -7.28 -25.58 -7.03
CA VAL A 96 -7.24 -24.67 -5.88
C VAL A 96 -8.63 -24.52 -5.29
N GLU A 97 -8.72 -24.63 -3.97
CA GLU A 97 -9.92 -24.27 -3.22
C GLU A 97 -10.29 -22.79 -3.49
N VAL A 98 -11.50 -22.56 -4.00
CA VAL A 98 -11.99 -21.22 -4.35
C VAL A 98 -12.56 -20.44 -3.17
N SER A 99 -12.83 -21.11 -2.04
CA SER A 99 -13.31 -20.43 -0.83
C SER A 99 -12.22 -19.51 -0.27
N LEU A 100 -12.62 -18.30 0.15
CA LEU A 100 -11.73 -17.37 0.83
C LEU A 100 -11.59 -17.77 2.30
N GLY A 101 -10.37 -17.70 2.80
CA GLY A 101 -9.99 -17.99 4.17
C GLY A 101 -9.01 -16.94 4.70
N PRO A 102 -8.36 -17.21 5.83
CA PRO A 102 -7.39 -16.28 6.41
C PRO A 102 -6.11 -16.14 5.59
N GLU A 103 -5.84 -17.09 4.68
CA GLU A 103 -4.66 -17.04 3.83
C GLU A 103 -4.85 -16.08 2.65
N MET A 104 -3.77 -15.46 2.22
CA MET A 104 -3.76 -14.63 1.02
C MET A 104 -3.85 -15.50 -0.24
N LYS A 105 -4.99 -15.46 -0.93
CA LYS A 105 -5.23 -16.20 -2.19
C LYS A 105 -5.17 -15.33 -3.45
N SER A 106 -5.01 -14.01 -3.29
CA SER A 106 -4.89 -13.09 -4.43
C SER A 106 -3.58 -13.31 -5.18
N THR A 107 -3.65 -13.30 -6.50
CA THR A 107 -2.52 -13.47 -7.42
C THR A 107 -2.00 -12.15 -7.99
N GLY A 108 -2.78 -11.08 -7.84
CA GLY A 108 -2.45 -9.75 -8.33
C GLY A 108 -3.32 -8.69 -7.68
N GLU A 109 -3.10 -7.45 -8.10
CA GLU A 109 -3.83 -6.28 -7.65
C GLU A 109 -4.03 -5.33 -8.82
N VAL A 110 -5.20 -4.69 -8.90
CA VAL A 110 -5.50 -3.63 -9.87
C VAL A 110 -5.89 -2.35 -9.16
N LEU A 111 -5.73 -1.24 -9.84
CA LEU A 111 -6.05 0.10 -9.35
C LEU A 111 -7.25 0.66 -10.11
N GLY A 112 -8.33 0.93 -9.38
CA GLY A 112 -9.42 1.78 -9.86
C GLY A 112 -9.22 3.21 -9.37
N VAL A 113 -9.39 4.19 -10.23
CA VAL A 113 -9.27 5.62 -9.89
C VAL A 113 -10.46 6.37 -10.45
N GLY A 114 -11.12 7.18 -9.63
CA GLY A 114 -12.29 7.96 -10.01
C GLY A 114 -12.42 9.25 -9.21
N GLU A 115 -13.38 10.09 -9.60
CA GLU A 115 -13.72 11.30 -8.86
C GLU A 115 -14.50 10.99 -7.57
N ASN A 116 -15.14 9.84 -7.52
CA ASN A 116 -15.88 9.31 -6.37
C ASN A 116 -15.59 7.81 -6.19
N LEU A 117 -16.10 7.27 -5.07
CA LEU A 117 -15.88 5.87 -4.71
C LEU A 117 -16.51 4.90 -5.71
N GLU A 118 -17.70 5.19 -6.18
CA GLU A 118 -18.47 4.34 -7.11
C GLU A 118 -17.73 4.17 -8.43
N GLU A 119 -17.23 5.25 -8.97
CA GLU A 119 -16.44 5.24 -10.20
C GLU A 119 -15.13 4.46 -10.02
N ALA A 120 -14.41 4.70 -8.91
CA ALA A 120 -13.16 4.02 -8.61
C ALA A 120 -13.38 2.50 -8.44
N LEU A 121 -14.46 2.09 -7.74
CA LEU A 121 -14.85 0.69 -7.57
C LEU A 121 -15.20 0.06 -8.91
N TYR A 122 -16.06 0.70 -9.70
CA TYR A 122 -16.45 0.20 -11.02
C TYR A 122 -15.22 -0.08 -11.91
N LYS A 123 -14.33 0.91 -12.02
CA LYS A 123 -13.08 0.76 -12.80
C LYS A 123 -12.18 -0.34 -12.24
N GLY A 124 -12.07 -0.44 -10.92
CA GLY A 124 -11.29 -1.47 -10.26
C GLY A 124 -11.81 -2.88 -10.51
N PHE A 125 -13.13 -3.10 -10.38
CA PHE A 125 -13.74 -4.40 -10.67
C PHE A 125 -13.68 -4.76 -12.15
N LEU A 126 -13.92 -3.81 -13.04
CA LEU A 126 -13.79 -4.05 -14.47
C LEU A 126 -12.36 -4.48 -14.87
N ALA A 127 -11.35 -3.90 -14.24
CA ALA A 127 -9.95 -4.25 -14.47
C ALA A 127 -9.53 -5.58 -13.81
N ALA A 128 -10.24 -6.00 -12.77
CA ALA A 128 -9.97 -7.28 -12.10
C ALA A 128 -10.52 -8.49 -12.86
N GLY A 129 -11.53 -8.31 -13.72
CA GLY A 129 -12.18 -9.35 -14.56
C GLY A 129 -13.48 -9.86 -13.97
#